data_f967b1c186dc6a8bb712c6b88ad69609
#
_entry.id   f967b1c186dc6a8bb712c6b88ad69609
#
_cell.length_a   1.000
_cell.length_b   1.000
_cell.length_c   1.000
_cell.angle_alpha   90.00
_cell.angle_beta   90.00
_cell.angle_gamma   90.00
#
_symmetry.space_group_name_H-M   'P 1'
#
loop_
_entity.id
_entity.type
_entity.pdbx_description
1 polymer ?
#
loop_
_entity_poly.entity_id
_entity_poly.type
_entity_poly.pdbx_seq_one_letter_code
_entity_poly.pdbx_strand_id
1 'polypeptide(L)'
;CGVFRRQGLNALAERVGADWMALGHNLDDMAQSILMNLQKGDVNRTIRLAPHTWDPIDGLVPRIVPLRWIPEQEIHAHALEAGLDFHHGDCPYAPGAFRQRSRALVATMESEMPGARHGLLHSMEAMRELQIAANDGETLSESWAEEKMQKCKQCGAVSSKEVCQACIMRDWISNSSG
;
A
#
# COMPACT_ATOMS: atom_id res chain seq x y z
N CYS A 1 9.47 -9.06 3.90
CA CYS A 1 8.13 -9.57 4.21
C CYS A 1 7.05 -8.98 3.28
N GLY A 2 6.87 -7.65 3.19
CA GLY A 2 5.80 -7.03 2.40
C GLY A 2 5.80 -7.35 0.90
N VAL A 3 6.95 -7.62 0.30
CA VAL A 3 7.07 -8.00 -1.12
C VAL A 3 6.42 -9.36 -1.35
N PHE A 4 6.82 -10.36 -0.57
CA PHE A 4 6.28 -11.72 -0.68
C PHE A 4 4.78 -11.78 -0.36
N ARG A 5 4.34 -11.02 0.68
CA ARG A 5 2.92 -10.94 1.02
C ARG A 5 2.08 -10.41 -0.15
N ARG A 6 2.51 -9.32 -0.80
CA ARG A 6 1.78 -8.77 -1.96
C ARG A 6 1.72 -9.74 -3.13
N GLN A 7 2.82 -10.41 -3.43
CA GLN A 7 2.87 -11.41 -4.50
C GLN A 7 1.96 -12.60 -4.18
N GLY A 8 2.03 -13.14 -2.95
CA GLY A 8 1.21 -14.27 -2.53
C GLY A 8 -0.28 -13.96 -2.51
N LEU A 9 -0.66 -12.76 -2.03
CA LEU A 9 -2.06 -12.33 -2.02
C LEU A 9 -2.61 -12.17 -3.45
N ASN A 10 -1.84 -11.59 -4.36
CA ASN A 10 -2.28 -11.48 -5.75
C ASN A 10 -2.44 -12.85 -6.41
N ALA A 11 -1.46 -13.74 -6.26
CA ALA A 11 -1.53 -15.10 -6.81
C ALA A 11 -2.70 -15.91 -6.20
N LEU A 12 -3.03 -15.70 -4.91
CA LEU A 12 -4.19 -16.32 -4.29
C LEU A 12 -5.50 -15.77 -4.88
N ALA A 13 -5.60 -14.45 -5.00
CA ALA A 13 -6.78 -13.78 -5.55
C ALA A 13 -7.05 -14.23 -7.01
N GLU A 14 -6.02 -14.31 -7.85
CA GLU A 14 -6.13 -14.86 -9.21
C GLU A 14 -6.59 -16.33 -9.21
N ARG A 15 -6.01 -17.16 -8.33
CA ARG A 15 -6.34 -18.59 -8.25
C ARG A 15 -7.79 -18.86 -7.85
N VAL A 16 -8.38 -18.00 -7.01
CA VAL A 16 -9.80 -18.12 -6.61
C VAL A 16 -10.74 -17.36 -7.53
N GLY A 17 -10.24 -16.73 -8.57
CA GLY A 17 -11.04 -15.95 -9.52
C GLY A 17 -11.68 -14.71 -8.89
N ALA A 18 -10.99 -14.05 -7.96
CA ALA A 18 -11.52 -12.87 -7.30
C ALA A 18 -11.53 -11.65 -8.25
N ASP A 19 -12.66 -10.98 -8.36
CA ASP A 19 -12.78 -9.72 -9.11
C ASP A 19 -12.08 -8.56 -8.38
N TRP A 20 -12.09 -8.59 -7.03
CA TRP A 20 -11.54 -7.55 -6.17
C TRP A 20 -10.83 -8.13 -4.96
N MET A 21 -9.79 -7.44 -4.50
CA MET A 21 -9.09 -7.77 -3.25
C MET A 21 -9.25 -6.64 -2.25
N ALA A 22 -10.03 -6.87 -1.18
CA ALA A 22 -10.15 -5.93 -0.07
C ALA A 22 -8.93 -6.02 0.85
N LEU A 23 -8.31 -4.87 1.13
CA LEU A 23 -7.17 -4.74 2.04
C LEU A 23 -7.60 -4.03 3.32
N GLY A 24 -7.20 -4.56 4.48
CA GLY A 24 -7.48 -4.00 5.81
C GLY A 24 -6.61 -2.80 6.19
N HIS A 25 -6.07 -2.05 5.24
CA HIS A 25 -5.35 -0.82 5.57
C HIS A 25 -6.34 0.24 6.06
N ASN A 26 -5.97 0.93 7.13
CA ASN A 26 -6.76 1.95 7.79
C ASN A 26 -6.18 3.37 7.58
N LEU A 27 -6.79 4.37 8.20
CA LEU A 27 -6.36 5.78 8.10
C LEU A 27 -4.91 5.97 8.58
N ASP A 28 -4.53 5.31 9.68
CA ASP A 28 -3.16 5.39 10.22
C ASP A 28 -2.13 4.82 9.24
N ASP A 29 -2.44 3.70 8.58
CA ASP A 29 -1.61 3.12 7.53
C ASP A 29 -1.44 4.06 6.34
N MET A 30 -2.51 4.73 5.94
CA MET A 30 -2.50 5.71 4.85
C MET A 30 -1.64 6.92 5.22
N ALA A 31 -1.90 7.54 6.37
CA ALA A 31 -1.17 8.71 6.86
C ALA A 31 0.34 8.43 7.00
N GLN A 32 0.71 7.29 7.59
CA GLN A 32 2.11 6.85 7.68
C GLN A 32 2.75 6.70 6.30
N SER A 33 2.04 6.09 5.35
CA SER A 33 2.57 5.84 4.00
C SER A 33 2.73 7.13 3.21
N ILE A 34 1.78 8.07 3.32
CA ILE A 34 1.85 9.41 2.73
C ILE A 34 3.06 10.14 3.27
N LEU A 35 3.20 10.22 4.60
CA LEU A 35 4.31 10.90 5.25
C LEU A 35 5.67 10.30 4.85
N MET A 36 5.79 8.97 4.81
CA MET A 36 7.00 8.28 4.37
C MET A 36 7.39 8.60 2.94
N ASN A 37 6.42 8.75 2.05
CA ASN A 37 6.69 9.08 0.65
C ASN A 37 7.06 10.56 0.49
N LEU A 38 6.36 11.47 1.17
CA LEU A 38 6.68 12.91 1.17
C LEU A 38 8.08 13.18 1.73
N GLN A 39 8.48 12.51 2.82
CA GLN A 39 9.84 12.59 3.36
C GLN A 39 10.93 12.16 2.36
N LYS A 40 10.58 11.32 1.39
CA LYS A 40 11.49 10.88 0.32
C LYS A 40 11.41 11.73 -0.95
N GLY A 41 10.52 12.73 -0.98
CA GLY A 41 10.21 13.50 -2.19
C GLY A 41 9.49 12.68 -3.27
N ASP A 42 8.91 11.53 -2.92
CA ASP A 42 8.25 10.62 -3.88
C ASP A 42 6.74 10.94 -3.99
N VAL A 43 6.46 12.06 -4.65
CA VAL A 43 5.08 12.54 -4.87
C VAL A 43 4.29 11.53 -5.71
N ASN A 44 4.91 10.95 -6.74
CA ASN A 44 4.27 9.96 -7.61
C ASN A 44 3.78 8.74 -6.84
N ARG A 45 4.58 8.25 -5.88
CA ARG A 45 4.16 7.15 -5.02
C ARG A 45 3.08 7.56 -4.02
N THR A 46 3.08 8.81 -3.57
CA THR A 46 2.03 9.36 -2.69
C THR A 46 0.68 9.34 -3.40
N ILE A 47 0.61 9.89 -4.59
CA ILE A 47 -0.62 9.96 -5.41
C ILE A 47 -1.16 8.56 -5.75
N ARG A 48 -0.28 7.59 -5.97
CA ARG A 48 -0.64 6.19 -6.27
C ARG A 48 -1.03 5.35 -5.05
N LEU A 49 -1.08 5.90 -3.85
CA LEU A 49 -1.58 5.19 -2.65
C LEU A 49 -3.10 4.96 -2.66
N ALA A 50 -3.85 5.69 -3.49
CA ALA A 50 -5.28 5.45 -3.68
C ALA A 50 -5.55 4.03 -4.20
N PRO A 51 -6.73 3.47 -3.94
CA PRO A 51 -7.09 2.16 -4.48
C PRO A 51 -6.95 2.17 -6.00
N HIS A 52 -6.22 1.21 -6.54
CA HIS A 52 -6.06 1.01 -7.97
C HIS A 52 -7.25 0.22 -8.50
N THR A 53 -8.41 0.88 -8.57
CA THR A 53 -9.67 0.19 -8.86
C THR A 53 -10.19 0.44 -10.26
N TRP A 54 -9.69 1.48 -10.92
CA TRP A 54 -10.31 1.97 -12.15
C TRP A 54 -9.71 1.35 -13.42
N ASP A 55 -8.45 0.89 -13.35
CA ASP A 55 -7.77 0.28 -14.49
C ASP A 55 -7.19 -1.08 -14.11
N PRO A 56 -7.84 -2.17 -14.52
CA PRO A 56 -7.31 -3.49 -14.32
C PRO A 56 -6.03 -3.68 -15.13
N ILE A 57 -4.91 -3.89 -14.44
CA ILE A 57 -3.66 -4.30 -15.06
C ILE A 57 -3.70 -5.82 -15.21
N ASP A 58 -3.49 -6.33 -16.43
CA ASP A 58 -3.45 -7.78 -16.66
C ASP A 58 -2.47 -8.48 -15.72
N GLY A 59 -2.96 -9.49 -14.99
CA GLY A 59 -2.21 -10.22 -13.96
C GLY A 59 -2.13 -9.52 -12.59
N LEU A 60 -2.91 -8.45 -12.36
CA LEU A 60 -3.10 -7.87 -11.02
C LEU A 60 -4.59 -7.75 -10.69
N VAL A 61 -5.00 -8.39 -9.60
CA VAL A 61 -6.37 -8.25 -9.09
C VAL A 61 -6.56 -6.84 -8.50
N PRO A 62 -7.60 -6.09 -8.92
CA PRO A 62 -7.91 -4.77 -8.42
C PRO A 62 -8.04 -4.75 -6.89
N ARG A 63 -7.64 -3.65 -6.25
CA ARG A 63 -7.62 -3.53 -4.78
C ARG A 63 -8.55 -2.44 -4.31
N ILE A 64 -9.29 -2.74 -3.26
CA ILE A 64 -10.06 -1.76 -2.51
C ILE A 64 -9.55 -1.65 -1.08
N VAL A 65 -9.71 -0.48 -0.47
CA VAL A 65 -9.28 -0.19 0.91
C VAL A 65 -10.46 0.41 1.67
N PRO A 66 -11.41 -0.44 2.11
CA PRO A 66 -12.67 0.04 2.70
C PRO A 66 -12.48 0.87 3.97
N LEU A 67 -11.45 0.55 4.77
CA LEU A 67 -11.19 1.16 6.06
C LEU A 67 -10.26 2.39 6.01
N ARG A 68 -9.93 2.89 4.84
CA ARG A 68 -8.90 3.94 4.67
C ARG A 68 -9.18 5.26 5.37
N TRP A 69 -10.45 5.53 5.71
CA TRP A 69 -10.90 6.74 6.41
C TRP A 69 -11.11 6.53 7.91
N ILE A 70 -10.98 5.29 8.39
CA ILE A 70 -11.30 4.91 9.76
C ILE A 70 -10.00 4.80 10.56
N PRO A 71 -9.85 5.52 11.69
CA PRO A 71 -8.71 5.41 12.59
C PRO A 71 -8.51 4.00 13.14
N GLU A 72 -7.26 3.57 13.31
CA GLU A 72 -6.91 2.25 13.88
C GLU A 72 -7.60 2.00 15.22
N GLN A 73 -7.73 3.04 16.06
CA GLN A 73 -8.38 2.96 17.37
C GLN A 73 -9.86 2.61 17.29
N GLU A 74 -10.59 3.16 16.32
CA GLU A 74 -12.01 2.87 16.13
C GLU A 74 -12.23 1.44 15.63
N ILE A 75 -11.37 0.98 14.72
CA ILE A 75 -11.39 -0.41 14.24
C ILE A 75 -11.11 -1.37 15.40
N HIS A 76 -10.14 -1.05 16.24
CA HIS A 76 -9.80 -1.85 17.40
C HIS A 76 -10.96 -1.91 18.41
N ALA A 77 -11.56 -0.77 18.74
CA ALA A 77 -12.72 -0.70 19.64
C ALA A 77 -13.90 -1.53 19.10
N HIS A 78 -14.21 -1.38 17.80
CA HIS A 78 -15.26 -2.17 17.14
C HIS A 78 -14.96 -3.66 17.18
N ALA A 79 -13.74 -4.09 16.91
CA ALA A 79 -13.35 -5.49 16.92
C ALA A 79 -13.51 -6.12 18.32
N LEU A 80 -13.15 -5.38 19.38
CA LEU A 80 -13.33 -5.81 20.78
C LEU A 80 -14.82 -5.94 21.12
N GLU A 81 -15.63 -4.94 20.79
CA GLU A 81 -17.07 -4.92 21.09
C GLU A 81 -17.82 -6.02 20.32
N ALA A 82 -17.43 -6.25 19.06
CA ALA A 82 -18.02 -7.29 18.22
C ALA A 82 -17.51 -8.71 18.55
N GLY A 83 -16.59 -8.86 19.51
CA GLY A 83 -16.02 -10.15 19.90
C GLY A 83 -15.22 -10.84 18.77
N LEU A 84 -14.65 -10.06 17.87
CA LEU A 84 -13.82 -10.60 16.78
C LEU A 84 -12.49 -11.10 17.32
N ASP A 85 -12.09 -12.30 16.89
CA ASP A 85 -10.76 -12.83 17.20
C ASP A 85 -9.71 -12.16 16.29
N PHE A 86 -8.73 -11.49 16.88
CA PHE A 86 -7.63 -10.86 16.16
C PHE A 86 -6.32 -10.98 16.94
N HIS A 87 -5.22 -10.96 16.20
CA HIS A 87 -3.90 -11.10 16.80
C HIS A 87 -3.45 -9.81 17.49
N HIS A 88 -3.13 -9.89 18.77
CA HIS A 88 -2.68 -8.76 19.59
C HIS A 88 -1.16 -8.53 19.58
N GLY A 89 -0.40 -9.40 18.92
CA GLY A 89 1.06 -9.37 18.98
C GLY A 89 1.70 -8.43 17.97
N ASP A 90 2.79 -7.80 18.37
CA ASP A 90 3.66 -7.05 17.47
C ASP A 90 4.51 -7.98 16.58
N CYS A 91 4.78 -7.53 15.36
CA CYS A 91 5.70 -8.24 14.48
C CYS A 91 7.13 -8.20 15.07
N PRO A 92 7.80 -9.35 15.29
CA PRO A 92 9.15 -9.38 15.88
C PRO A 92 10.21 -8.67 15.01
N TYR A 93 9.92 -8.43 13.73
CA TYR A 93 10.79 -7.70 12.80
C TYR A 93 10.39 -6.22 12.64
N ALA A 94 9.47 -5.73 13.46
CA ALA A 94 9.07 -4.31 13.43
C ALA A 94 10.11 -3.37 14.06
N PRO A 95 10.87 -3.75 15.12
CA PRO A 95 11.87 -2.87 15.73
C PRO A 95 12.90 -2.38 14.70
N GLY A 96 13.10 -1.04 14.69
CA GLY A 96 14.03 -0.40 13.74
C GLY A 96 13.48 -0.16 12.32
N ALA A 97 12.29 -0.65 11.98
CA ALA A 97 11.67 -0.36 10.71
C ALA A 97 11.35 1.13 10.56
N PHE A 98 11.61 1.69 9.37
CA PHE A 98 11.33 3.10 9.07
C PHE A 98 9.87 3.48 9.34
N ARG A 99 8.94 2.55 9.14
CA ARG A 99 7.52 2.73 9.43
C ARG A 99 7.22 3.05 10.90
N GLN A 100 7.97 2.48 11.86
CA GLN A 100 7.76 2.79 13.29
C GLN A 100 8.03 4.26 13.61
N ARG A 101 9.07 4.85 12.99
CA ARG A 101 9.36 6.28 13.15
C ARG A 101 8.22 7.14 12.60
N SER A 102 7.70 6.78 11.45
CA SER A 102 6.57 7.48 10.84
C SER A 102 5.28 7.32 11.67
N ARG A 103 5.06 6.15 12.29
CA ARG A 103 3.93 5.92 13.21
C ARG A 103 3.99 6.86 14.41
N ALA A 104 5.15 6.96 15.06
CA ALA A 104 5.34 7.88 16.18
C ALA A 104 5.11 9.34 15.78
N LEU A 105 5.65 9.76 14.63
CA LEU A 105 5.49 11.12 14.14
C LEU A 105 4.02 11.44 13.80
N VAL A 106 3.30 10.55 13.14
CA VAL A 106 1.86 10.71 12.86
C VAL A 106 1.05 10.79 14.16
N ALA A 107 1.39 9.99 15.18
CA ALA A 107 0.74 10.04 16.47
C ALA A 107 0.97 11.40 17.18
N THR A 108 2.19 11.93 17.11
CA THR A 108 2.50 13.28 17.63
C THR A 108 1.71 14.35 16.90
N MET A 109 1.72 14.34 15.56
CA MET A 109 0.94 15.28 14.75
C MET A 109 -0.55 15.25 15.10
N GLU A 110 -1.13 14.07 15.26
CA GLU A 110 -2.54 13.92 15.62
C GLU A 110 -2.85 14.42 17.03
N SER A 111 -1.92 14.23 18.00
CA SER A 111 -2.09 14.73 19.37
C SER A 111 -2.01 16.26 19.47
N GLU A 112 -1.19 16.89 18.66
CA GLU A 112 -1.03 18.35 18.60
C GLU A 112 -2.10 19.04 17.75
N MET A 113 -2.54 18.38 16.69
CA MET A 113 -3.54 18.86 15.74
C MET A 113 -4.52 17.72 15.41
N PRO A 114 -5.60 17.57 16.17
CA PRO A 114 -6.63 16.55 15.90
C PRO A 114 -7.18 16.64 14.47
N GLY A 115 -7.19 15.52 13.77
CA GLY A 115 -7.55 15.44 12.35
C GLY A 115 -6.36 15.50 11.39
N ALA A 116 -5.11 15.59 11.87
CA ALA A 116 -3.92 15.61 11.03
C ALA A 116 -3.81 14.39 10.10
N ARG A 117 -4.23 13.21 10.57
CA ARG A 117 -4.29 11.99 9.73
C ARG A 117 -5.22 12.14 8.54
N HIS A 118 -6.43 12.68 8.77
CA HIS A 118 -7.39 12.98 7.71
C HIS A 118 -6.85 14.07 6.77
N GLY A 119 -6.21 15.11 7.32
CA GLY A 119 -5.57 16.17 6.55
C GLY A 119 -4.52 15.65 5.58
N LEU A 120 -3.68 14.71 5.99
CA LEU A 120 -2.71 14.05 5.12
C LEU A 120 -3.39 13.29 3.98
N LEU A 121 -4.46 12.55 4.27
CA LEU A 121 -5.19 11.79 3.25
C LEU A 121 -5.91 12.71 2.27
N HIS A 122 -6.59 13.76 2.75
CA HIS A 122 -7.21 14.79 1.89
C HIS A 122 -6.18 15.50 1.01
N SER A 123 -5.01 15.84 1.55
CA SER A 123 -3.94 16.46 0.77
C SER A 123 -3.45 15.55 -0.36
N MET A 124 -3.33 14.26 -0.10
CA MET A 124 -2.97 13.28 -1.12
C MET A 124 -4.04 13.18 -2.22
N GLU A 125 -5.32 13.18 -1.85
CA GLU A 125 -6.42 13.14 -2.82
C GLU A 125 -6.48 14.41 -3.67
N ALA A 126 -6.32 15.59 -3.05
CA ALA A 126 -6.23 16.85 -3.78
C ALA A 126 -5.04 16.89 -4.76
N MET A 127 -3.87 16.40 -4.36
CA MET A 127 -2.72 16.28 -5.27
C MET A 127 -3.03 15.35 -6.46
N ARG A 128 -3.75 14.27 -6.21
CA ARG A 128 -4.17 13.35 -7.27
C ARG A 128 -5.15 14.01 -8.24
N GLU A 129 -6.15 14.73 -7.74
CA GLU A 129 -7.11 15.46 -8.57
C GLU A 129 -6.44 16.53 -9.43
N LEU A 130 -5.52 17.30 -8.86
CA LEU A 130 -4.72 18.29 -9.59
C LEU A 130 -3.92 17.64 -10.70
N GLN A 131 -3.38 16.46 -10.47
CA GLN A 131 -2.61 15.74 -11.46
C GLN A 131 -3.49 15.19 -12.60
N ILE A 132 -4.67 14.64 -12.28
CA ILE A 132 -5.65 14.20 -13.28
C ILE A 132 -6.06 15.39 -14.15
N ALA A 133 -6.34 16.53 -13.54
CA ALA A 133 -6.71 17.75 -14.27
C ALA A 133 -5.57 18.28 -15.16
N ALA A 134 -4.32 18.15 -14.73
CA ALA A 134 -3.16 18.59 -15.50
C ALA A 134 -2.84 17.68 -16.71
N ASN A 135 -3.34 16.45 -16.72
CA ASN A 135 -3.12 15.46 -17.77
C ASN A 135 -4.39 15.21 -18.62
N ASP A 136 -5.22 16.23 -18.82
CA ASP A 136 -6.44 16.15 -19.65
C ASP A 136 -7.41 15.03 -19.24
N GLY A 137 -7.41 14.68 -17.95
CA GLY A 137 -8.27 13.64 -17.39
C GLY A 137 -7.62 12.25 -17.30
N GLU A 138 -6.43 12.06 -17.87
CA GLU A 138 -5.67 10.81 -17.69
C GLU A 138 -4.97 10.78 -16.33
N THR A 139 -5.13 9.69 -15.60
CA THR A 139 -4.34 9.47 -14.39
C THR A 139 -2.91 9.05 -14.76
N LEU A 140 -1.91 9.53 -14.03
CA LEU A 140 -0.52 9.03 -14.20
C LEU A 140 -0.41 7.51 -13.98
N SER A 141 -1.39 6.89 -13.32
CA SER A 141 -1.46 5.44 -13.20
C SER A 141 -1.75 4.76 -14.53
N GLU A 142 -2.57 5.37 -15.38
CA GLU A 142 -2.93 4.85 -16.70
C GLU A 142 -1.72 4.88 -17.64
N SER A 143 -1.13 6.05 -17.86
CA SER A 143 0.05 6.19 -18.72
C SER A 143 1.29 5.46 -18.17
N TRP A 144 1.39 5.27 -16.86
CA TRP A 144 2.52 4.63 -16.21
C TRP A 144 2.40 3.11 -16.11
N ALA A 145 1.17 2.60 -15.99
CA ALA A 145 0.91 1.16 -15.91
C ALA A 145 1.13 0.48 -17.26
N GLU A 146 0.66 1.09 -18.36
CA GLU A 146 0.79 0.53 -19.70
C GLU A 146 2.23 0.51 -20.20
N GLU A 147 3.03 1.57 -19.93
CA GLU A 147 4.40 1.66 -20.46
C GLU A 147 5.45 0.86 -19.68
N LYS A 148 5.19 0.47 -18.42
CA LYS A 148 6.26 -0.07 -17.54
C LYS A 148 5.96 -1.40 -16.85
N MET A 149 4.75 -1.93 -16.98
CA MET A 149 4.45 -3.23 -16.38
C MET A 149 4.72 -4.35 -17.37
N GLN A 150 5.50 -5.32 -16.96
CA GLN A 150 5.90 -6.49 -17.76
C GLN A 150 5.84 -7.76 -16.91
N LYS A 151 5.89 -8.91 -17.54
CA LYS A 151 5.98 -10.19 -16.83
C LYS A 151 7.42 -10.47 -16.41
N CYS A 152 7.61 -10.81 -15.14
CA CYS A 152 8.92 -11.18 -14.60
C CYS A 152 9.49 -12.37 -15.38
N LYS A 153 10.74 -12.26 -15.87
CA LYS A 153 11.41 -13.32 -16.62
C LYS A 153 11.61 -14.63 -15.85
N GLN A 154 11.62 -14.59 -14.49
CA GLN A 154 11.82 -15.77 -13.66
C GLN A 154 10.51 -16.43 -13.22
N CYS A 155 9.49 -15.65 -12.80
CA CYS A 155 8.27 -16.22 -12.21
C CYS A 155 6.97 -15.84 -12.91
N GLY A 156 7.02 -15.03 -13.99
CA GLY A 156 5.84 -14.62 -14.74
C GLY A 156 4.95 -13.56 -14.05
N ALA A 157 5.20 -13.23 -12.78
CA ALA A 157 4.39 -12.24 -12.07
C ALA A 157 4.58 -10.83 -12.66
N VAL A 158 3.53 -10.02 -12.62
CA VAL A 158 3.57 -8.63 -13.08
C VAL A 158 4.58 -7.82 -12.26
N SER A 159 5.42 -7.06 -12.95
CA SER A 159 6.52 -6.30 -12.37
C SER A 159 6.89 -5.10 -13.24
N SER A 160 7.33 -4.01 -12.62
CA SER A 160 7.95 -2.89 -13.32
C SER A 160 9.42 -3.14 -13.72
N LYS A 161 9.97 -4.31 -13.39
CA LYS A 161 11.36 -4.70 -13.69
C LYS A 161 11.37 -6.04 -14.41
N GLU A 162 12.41 -6.29 -15.20
CA GLU A 162 12.61 -7.58 -15.88
C GLU A 162 12.58 -8.79 -14.93
N VAL A 163 13.18 -8.63 -13.75
CA VAL A 163 13.11 -9.59 -12.64
C VAL A 163 12.42 -8.91 -11.47
N CYS A 164 11.32 -9.47 -10.97
CA CYS A 164 10.55 -8.90 -9.90
C CYS A 164 11.33 -8.89 -8.57
N GLN A 165 10.98 -7.95 -7.68
CA GLN A 165 11.66 -7.81 -6.39
C GLN A 165 11.62 -9.09 -5.54
N ALA A 166 10.57 -9.91 -5.67
CA ALA A 166 10.49 -11.17 -4.93
C ALA A 166 11.50 -12.19 -5.42
N CYS A 167 11.73 -12.28 -6.73
CA CYS A 167 12.78 -13.16 -7.29
C CYS A 167 14.17 -12.69 -6.86
N ILE A 168 14.47 -11.41 -7.00
CA ILE A 168 15.75 -10.82 -6.53
C ILE A 168 16.00 -11.16 -5.05
N MET A 169 14.98 -11.02 -4.21
CA MET A 169 15.11 -11.33 -2.78
C MET A 169 15.28 -12.84 -2.52
N ARG A 170 14.62 -13.70 -3.29
CA ARG A 170 14.83 -15.16 -3.17
C ARG A 170 16.26 -15.56 -3.55
N ASP A 171 16.76 -15.05 -4.67
CA ASP A 171 18.13 -15.31 -5.13
C ASP A 171 19.16 -14.83 -4.10
N TRP A 172 18.92 -13.64 -3.52
CA TRP A 172 19.78 -13.12 -2.45
C TRP A 172 19.78 -14.02 -1.20
N ILE A 173 18.61 -14.48 -0.74
CA ILE A 173 18.51 -15.39 0.41
C ILE A 173 19.23 -16.71 0.13
N SER A 174 19.01 -17.31 -1.05
CA SER A 174 19.66 -18.57 -1.44
C SER A 174 21.18 -18.44 -1.46
N ASN A 175 21.71 -17.33 -1.97
CA ASN A 175 23.15 -17.08 -2.04
C ASN A 175 23.77 -16.68 -0.69
N SER A 176 22.96 -16.27 0.29
CA SER A 176 23.44 -15.88 1.64
C SER A 176 23.39 -17.03 2.64
N SER A 177 22.80 -18.17 2.27
CA SER A 177 22.63 -19.36 3.12
C SER A 177 23.70 -20.44 2.87
N GLY A 178 24.70 -20.18 2.01
CA GLY A 178 25.91 -20.96 1.79
C GLY A 178 27.11 -20.24 2.39
#